data_2ca6a301074b64dc74fbc2a2cb8e8d67
#
_entry.id   2ca6a301074b64dc74fbc2a2cb8e8d67
#
_cell.length_a   1.000
_cell.length_b   1.000
_cell.length_c   1.000
_cell.angle_alpha   90.00
_cell.angle_beta   90.00
_cell.angle_gamma   90.00
#
_symmetry.space_group_name_H-M   'P 1'
#
loop_
_entity.id
_entity.type
_entity.pdbx_description
1 polymer ?
#
loop_
_entity_poly.entity_id
_entity_poly.type
_entity_poly.pdbx_seq_one_letter_code
_entity_poly.pdbx_strand_id
1 'polypeptide(L)'
;MVIPNFLRAGPDGVLLSVKLQPRASTNEIGEPTGGELRIKVTAPPVDAAANEALIKLLAGKLDCARGRVELVRGHKSRHKLIRLHGFAPEDVLRQL
;
A
#
# COMPACT_ATOMS: atom_id res chain seq x y z
N MET A 1 0.58 18.96 -10.65
CA MET A 1 0.64 18.24 -9.37
C MET A 1 1.98 17.52 -9.25
N VAL A 2 2.63 17.64 -8.12
CA VAL A 2 3.86 16.90 -7.84
C VAL A 2 3.48 15.51 -7.30
N ILE A 3 3.97 14.47 -7.97
CA ILE A 3 3.71 13.10 -7.54
C ILE A 3 4.82 12.69 -6.57
N PRO A 4 4.50 12.30 -5.32
CA PRO A 4 5.53 11.90 -4.36
C PRO A 4 6.28 10.65 -4.84
N ASN A 5 7.51 10.49 -4.37
CA ASN A 5 8.40 9.43 -4.83
C ASN A 5 7.97 8.01 -4.42
N PHE A 6 6.99 7.86 -3.52
CA PHE A 6 6.46 6.54 -3.19
C PHE A 6 5.40 6.05 -4.18
N LEU A 7 5.00 6.90 -5.15
CA LEU A 7 4.08 6.55 -6.23
C LEU A 7 4.77 6.66 -7.57
N ARG A 8 4.51 5.69 -8.47
CA ARG A 8 4.94 5.75 -9.86
C ARG A 8 3.82 5.28 -10.78
N ALA A 9 3.59 6.02 -11.86
CA ALA A 9 2.69 5.56 -12.91
C ALA A 9 3.32 4.36 -13.62
N GLY A 10 2.49 3.37 -13.94
CA GLY A 10 2.90 2.19 -14.67
C GLY A 10 1.90 1.86 -15.76
N PRO A 11 2.18 0.84 -16.60
CA PRO A 11 1.31 0.53 -17.74
C PRO A 11 -0.09 0.08 -17.33
N ASP A 12 -0.24 -0.56 -16.18
CA ASP A 12 -1.52 -1.11 -15.74
C ASP A 12 -2.12 -0.37 -14.56
N GLY A 13 -1.53 0.76 -14.16
CA GLY A 13 -2.00 1.51 -13.00
C GLY A 13 -0.84 2.22 -12.30
N VAL A 14 -0.80 2.12 -10.97
CA VAL A 14 0.18 2.81 -10.14
C VAL A 14 0.96 1.81 -9.32
N LEU A 15 2.25 2.04 -9.17
CA LEU A 15 3.10 1.30 -8.22
C LEU A 15 3.27 2.13 -6.96
N LEU A 16 2.97 1.51 -5.82
CA LEU A 16 3.04 2.12 -4.50
C LEU A 16 4.11 1.41 -3.67
N SER A 17 5.11 2.16 -3.22
CA SER A 17 6.14 1.64 -2.32
C SER A 17 5.69 1.82 -0.88
N VAL A 18 5.68 0.74 -0.12
CA VAL A 18 5.14 0.69 1.25
C VAL A 18 6.18 0.12 2.20
N LYS A 19 6.27 0.75 3.38
CA LYS A 19 6.93 0.13 4.54
C LYS A 19 5.86 -0.27 5.53
N LEU A 20 5.71 -1.57 5.75
CA LEU A 20 4.67 -2.13 6.60
C LEU A 20 5.14 -2.33 8.03
N GLN A 21 4.34 -1.89 9.00
CA GLN A 21 4.57 -2.12 10.41
C GLN A 21 3.46 -2.99 10.98
N PRO A 22 3.69 -4.28 11.22
CA PRO A 22 2.72 -5.15 11.87
C PRO A 22 2.68 -4.92 13.39
N ARG A 23 1.74 -5.54 14.07
CA ARG A 23 1.52 -5.44 15.52
C ARG A 23 1.33 -4.00 16.00
N ALA A 24 0.78 -3.15 15.18
CA ALA A 24 0.45 -1.79 15.57
C ALA A 24 -0.85 -1.78 16.39
N SER A 25 -1.11 -0.69 17.07
CA SER A 25 -2.34 -0.53 17.83
C SER A 25 -3.56 -0.25 16.95
N THR A 26 -3.32 0.25 15.74
CA THR A 26 -4.38 0.57 14.78
C THR A 26 -3.94 0.24 13.36
N ASN A 27 -4.92 0.07 12.48
CA ASN A 27 -4.69 -0.03 11.04
C ASN A 27 -4.76 1.39 10.49
N GLU A 28 -3.63 1.94 10.03
CA GLU A 28 -3.63 3.30 9.50
C GLU A 28 -2.52 3.54 8.50
N ILE A 29 -2.75 4.53 7.64
CA ILE A 29 -1.76 5.01 6.68
C ILE A 29 -1.08 6.21 7.33
N GLY A 30 0.24 6.11 7.51
CA GLY A 30 1.04 7.14 8.17
C GLY A 30 1.77 8.03 7.17
N GLU A 31 2.79 8.71 7.66
CA GLU A 31 3.57 9.65 6.88
C GLU A 31 4.58 8.94 5.99
N PRO A 32 4.84 9.46 4.77
CA PRO A 32 5.90 8.91 3.93
C PRO A 32 7.28 9.19 4.51
N THR A 33 8.18 8.23 4.33
CA THR A 33 9.56 8.34 4.80
C THR A 33 10.48 7.59 3.83
N GLY A 34 11.51 8.26 3.33
CA GLY A 34 12.53 7.61 2.50
C GLY A 34 12.01 6.97 1.23
N GLY A 35 11.01 7.55 0.58
CA GLY A 35 10.47 7.03 -0.65
C GLY A 35 9.45 5.92 -0.48
N GLU A 36 8.96 5.70 0.74
CA GLU A 36 7.94 4.70 1.06
C GLU A 36 6.82 5.32 1.87
N LEU A 37 5.59 4.88 1.61
CA LEU A 37 4.46 5.23 2.46
C LEU A 37 4.42 4.26 3.64
N ARG A 38 4.43 4.79 4.85
CA ARG A 38 4.38 3.95 6.05
C ARG A 38 2.95 3.55 6.33
N ILE A 39 2.73 2.24 6.47
CA ILE A 39 1.39 1.71 6.76
C ILE A 39 1.49 0.79 7.97
N LYS A 40 0.58 0.98 8.94
CA LYS A 40 0.49 0.19 10.16
C LYS A 40 -0.70 -0.75 10.06
N VAL A 41 -0.50 -1.99 10.50
CA VAL A 41 -1.58 -2.97 10.61
C VAL A 41 -1.52 -3.64 11.98
N THR A 42 -2.68 -4.00 12.50
CA THR A 42 -2.77 -4.70 13.79
C THR A 42 -2.43 -6.18 13.67
N ALA A 43 -2.42 -6.70 12.44
CA ALA A 43 -2.13 -8.11 12.18
C ALA A 43 -0.75 -8.52 12.73
N PRO A 44 -0.58 -9.79 13.12
CA PRO A 44 0.73 -10.29 13.56
C PRO A 44 1.76 -10.30 12.41
N PRO A 45 3.07 -10.34 12.71
CA PRO A 45 4.11 -10.35 11.69
C PRO A 45 4.27 -11.73 11.03
N VAL A 46 3.17 -12.32 10.67
CA VAL A 46 3.09 -13.53 9.86
C VAL A 46 2.80 -13.09 8.44
N ASP A 47 3.63 -13.47 7.49
CA ASP A 47 3.60 -12.92 6.12
C ASP A 47 2.20 -12.90 5.52
N ALA A 48 1.49 -14.02 5.54
CA ALA A 48 0.15 -14.11 4.95
C ALA A 48 -0.84 -13.16 5.65
N ALA A 49 -0.84 -13.12 6.97
CA ALA A 49 -1.76 -12.27 7.74
C ALA A 49 -1.46 -10.78 7.52
N ALA A 50 -0.19 -10.41 7.55
CA ALA A 50 0.23 -9.02 7.38
C ALA A 50 -0.05 -8.53 5.94
N ASN A 51 0.23 -9.35 4.95
CA ASN A 51 -0.03 -9.03 3.54
C ASN A 51 -1.53 -8.85 3.28
N GLU A 52 -2.34 -9.74 3.81
CA GLU A 52 -3.79 -9.68 3.68
C GLU A 52 -4.36 -8.41 4.34
N ALA A 53 -3.86 -8.08 5.53
CA ALA A 53 -4.28 -6.87 6.24
C ALA A 53 -3.93 -5.60 5.45
N LEU A 54 -2.76 -5.57 4.83
CA LEU A 54 -2.32 -4.46 3.99
C LEU A 54 -3.24 -4.28 2.79
N ILE A 55 -3.52 -5.37 2.07
CA ILE A 55 -4.38 -5.35 0.88
C ILE A 55 -5.78 -4.88 1.27
N LYS A 56 -6.33 -5.42 2.34
CA LYS A 56 -7.65 -5.05 2.83
C LYS A 56 -7.73 -3.57 3.20
N LEU A 57 -6.73 -3.05 3.89
CA LEU A 57 -6.68 -1.65 4.29
C LEU A 57 -6.63 -0.73 3.07
N LEU A 58 -5.78 -1.03 2.11
CA LEU A 58 -5.67 -0.23 0.89
C LEU A 58 -6.95 -0.29 0.06
N ALA A 59 -7.53 -1.45 -0.11
CA ALA A 59 -8.79 -1.59 -0.86
C ALA A 59 -9.91 -0.78 -0.21
N GLY A 60 -9.98 -0.79 1.12
CA GLY A 60 -10.97 0.01 1.85
C GLY A 60 -10.75 1.50 1.70
N LYS A 61 -9.51 1.97 1.79
CA LYS A 61 -9.18 3.38 1.65
C LYS A 61 -9.40 3.89 0.23
N LEU A 62 -9.15 3.06 -0.77
CA LEU A 62 -9.33 3.41 -2.18
C LEU A 62 -10.74 3.12 -2.69
N ASP A 63 -11.58 2.54 -1.84
CA ASP A 63 -12.95 2.16 -2.17
C ASP A 63 -13.00 1.32 -3.45
N CYS A 64 -12.22 0.26 -3.47
CA CYS A 64 -12.14 -0.64 -4.62
C CYS A 64 -12.12 -2.10 -4.21
N ALA A 65 -12.31 -2.99 -5.18
CA ALA A 65 -12.21 -4.42 -4.95
C ALA A 65 -10.77 -4.82 -4.61
N ARG A 66 -10.62 -5.83 -3.75
CA ARG A 66 -9.30 -6.31 -3.33
C ARG A 66 -8.47 -6.81 -4.51
N GLY A 67 -9.10 -7.34 -5.55
CA GLY A 67 -8.41 -7.79 -6.75
C GLY A 67 -7.67 -6.69 -7.51
N ARG A 68 -7.98 -5.42 -7.24
CA ARG A 68 -7.26 -4.29 -7.84
C ARG A 68 -6.01 -3.90 -7.06
N VAL A 69 -5.78 -4.52 -5.90
CA VAL A 69 -4.60 -4.27 -5.06
C VAL A 69 -3.73 -5.52 -5.10
N GLU A 70 -2.60 -5.43 -5.80
CA GLU A 70 -1.72 -6.57 -6.04
C GLU A 70 -0.38 -6.37 -5.31
N LEU A 71 0.01 -7.34 -4.49
CA LEU A 71 1.34 -7.35 -3.89
C LEU A 71 2.33 -7.92 -4.93
N VAL A 72 3.18 -7.04 -5.47
CA VAL A 72 4.12 -7.38 -6.55
C VAL A 72 5.43 -7.94 -5.99
N ARG A 73 5.92 -7.33 -4.90
CA ARG A 73 7.22 -7.65 -4.34
C ARG A 73 7.21 -7.46 -2.83
N GLY A 74 8.08 -8.18 -2.13
CA GLY A 74 8.25 -8.03 -0.69
C GLY A 74 7.29 -8.88 0.12
N HIS A 75 6.90 -10.06 -0.37
CA HIS A 75 5.95 -10.95 0.32
C HIS A 75 6.43 -11.33 1.72
N LYS A 76 7.74 -11.39 1.94
CA LYS A 76 8.36 -11.73 3.22
C LYS A 76 9.19 -10.59 3.80
N SER A 77 8.94 -9.37 3.36
CA SER A 77 9.68 -8.19 3.78
C SER A 77 8.72 -7.13 4.31
N ARG A 78 9.21 -6.21 5.12
CA ARG A 78 8.45 -5.02 5.51
C ARG A 78 8.41 -4.00 4.38
N HIS A 79 9.34 -4.09 3.43
CA HIS A 79 9.38 -3.22 2.25
C HIS A 79 8.61 -3.92 1.13
N LYS A 80 7.50 -3.34 0.72
CA LYS A 80 6.58 -3.97 -0.23
C LYS A 80 6.33 -3.05 -1.41
N LEU A 81 6.08 -3.67 -2.55
CA LEU A 81 5.68 -2.96 -3.76
C LEU A 81 4.28 -3.43 -4.13
N ILE A 82 3.36 -2.49 -4.21
CA ILE A 82 1.94 -2.74 -4.48
C ILE A 82 1.60 -2.14 -5.84
N ARG A 83 0.90 -2.91 -6.67
CA ARG A 83 0.30 -2.39 -7.91
C ARG A 83 -1.18 -2.14 -7.66
N LEU A 84 -1.60 -0.91 -7.97
CA LEU A 84 -3.00 -0.51 -7.88
C LEU A 84 -3.54 -0.43 -9.30
N HIS A 85 -4.27 -1.48 -9.70
CA HIS A 85 -4.77 -1.61 -11.07
C HIS A 85 -5.86 -0.59 -11.39
N GLY A 86 -5.72 0.09 -12.51
CA GLY A 86 -6.73 1.02 -13.01
C GLY A 86 -6.76 2.38 -12.32
N PHE A 87 -5.77 2.68 -11.49
CA PHE A 87 -5.66 3.99 -10.83
C PHE A 87 -4.60 4.85 -11.50
N ALA A 88 -4.83 6.17 -11.52
CA ALA A 88 -3.80 7.16 -11.80
C ALA A 88 -3.22 7.66 -10.48
N PRO A 89 -1.99 8.20 -10.45
CA PRO A 89 -1.39 8.69 -9.21
C PRO A 89 -2.25 9.71 -8.46
N GLU A 90 -2.87 10.64 -9.17
CA GLU A 90 -3.73 11.66 -8.55
C GLU A 90 -4.97 11.05 -7.90
N ASP A 91 -5.50 9.96 -8.41
CA ASP A 91 -6.64 9.25 -7.80
C ASP A 91 -6.24 8.68 -6.45
N VAL A 92 -5.06 8.09 -6.38
CA VAL A 92 -4.52 7.51 -5.14
C VAL A 92 -4.30 8.60 -4.10
N LEU A 93 -3.69 9.71 -4.50
CA LEU A 93 -3.40 10.83 -3.58
C LEU A 93 -4.66 11.45 -2.98
N ARG A 94 -5.76 11.47 -3.73
CA ARG A 94 -7.03 11.99 -3.21
C ARG A 94 -7.65 11.10 -2.14
N GLN A 95 -7.39 9.80 -2.20
CA GLN A 95 -8.01 8.81 -1.32
C GLN A 95 -7.17 8.48 -0.08
N LEU A 96 -5.87 8.70 -0.13
CA LEU A 96 -4.97 8.36 0.97
C LEU A 96 -4.70 9.50 1.94
#